data_45de973ad206dd3d730c37de6e354069
#
_entry.id   45de973ad206dd3d730c37de6e354069
#
_cell.length_a   1.000
_cell.length_b   1.000
_cell.length_c   1.000
_cell.angle_alpha   90.00
_cell.angle_beta   90.00
_cell.angle_gamma   90.00
#
_symmetry.space_group_name_H-M   'P 1'
#
loop_
_entity.id
_entity.type
_entity.pdbx_description
1 polymer ?
#
loop_
_entity_poly.entity_id
_entity_poly.type
_entity_poly.pdbx_seq_one_letter_code
_entity_poly.pdbx_strand_id
1 'polypeptide(L)'
;MPLFYPPWGLPMGRIWFPGNVPHLPFHHWTAGAPLATSIAHKGGLAGAKALAASAIEFFQDNTLVAETKASFGRELAGTVYRPLLPEDQRAPAHLNLALMEKFRPQMEAHYLRDEPVFATP
;
A
#
# COMPACT_ATOMS: atom_id res chain seq x y z
N MET A 1 9.55 8.17 15.76
CA MET A 1 8.83 6.98 16.27
C MET A 1 8.40 6.17 15.05
N PRO A 2 9.04 5.05 14.73
CA PRO A 2 8.61 4.23 13.60
C PRO A 2 7.30 3.56 13.98
N LEU A 3 6.22 3.92 13.30
CA LEU A 3 4.97 3.18 13.33
C LEU A 3 5.16 1.90 12.50
N PHE A 4 5.85 0.93 13.07
CA PHE A 4 5.83 -0.40 12.53
C PHE A 4 4.51 -1.04 12.98
N TYR A 5 3.60 -1.21 12.04
CA TYR A 5 2.59 -2.24 12.18
C TYR A 5 3.27 -3.54 11.73
N PRO A 6 3.64 -4.43 12.62
CA PRO A 6 4.21 -5.70 12.18
C PRO A 6 3.11 -6.45 11.43
N PRO A 7 3.31 -6.77 10.16
CA PRO A 7 2.54 -7.85 9.58
C PRO A 7 2.91 -9.08 10.39
N TRP A 8 1.93 -9.76 10.94
CA TRP A 8 2.13 -10.85 11.90
C TRP A 8 2.98 -12.01 11.39
N GLY A 9 3.26 -12.05 10.09
CA GLY A 9 4.02 -13.12 9.46
C GLY A 9 5.40 -12.74 8.91
N LEU A 10 5.68 -11.43 8.71
CA LEU A 10 6.89 -10.99 8.01
C LEU A 10 7.38 -9.64 8.56
N PRO A 11 8.70 -9.42 8.62
CA PRO A 11 9.24 -8.10 8.87
C PRO A 11 8.88 -7.14 7.74
N MET A 12 8.38 -5.96 8.06
CA MET A 12 7.97 -4.95 7.09
C MET A 12 8.60 -3.60 7.38
N GLY A 13 9.23 -3.01 6.37
CA GLY A 13 9.67 -1.62 6.38
C GLY A 13 8.69 -0.72 5.64
N ARG A 14 8.56 0.53 6.08
CA ARG A 14 7.78 1.56 5.40
C ARG A 14 8.66 2.76 5.13
N ILE A 15 8.65 3.21 3.89
CA ILE A 15 9.35 4.43 3.47
C ILE A 15 8.33 5.55 3.32
N TRP A 16 8.62 6.69 3.91
CA TRP A 16 7.89 7.93 3.72
C TRP A 16 8.68 8.85 2.81
N PHE A 17 8.03 9.42 1.82
CA PHE A 17 8.63 10.38 0.90
C PHE A 17 7.70 11.57 0.67
N PRO A 18 8.23 12.77 0.40
CA PRO A 18 7.43 13.95 0.15
C PRO A 18 6.78 13.85 -1.24
N GLY A 19 5.52 13.47 -1.27
CA GLY A 19 4.75 13.32 -2.53
C GLY A 19 3.57 14.28 -2.61
N ASN A 20 3.46 15.26 -1.70
CA ASN A 20 2.33 16.19 -1.67
C ASN A 20 2.75 17.55 -1.12
N VAL A 21 1.85 18.52 -1.22
CA VAL A 21 2.03 19.86 -0.64
C VAL A 21 1.85 19.79 0.88
N PRO A 22 2.71 20.45 1.69
CA PRO A 22 2.56 20.49 3.14
C PRO A 22 1.21 21.07 3.59
N HIS A 23 0.77 20.66 4.76
CA HIS A 23 -0.42 21.16 5.45
C HIS A 23 -1.77 20.88 4.78
N LEU A 24 -1.84 20.01 3.80
CA LEU A 24 -3.12 19.57 3.25
C LEU A 24 -3.77 18.50 4.16
N PRO A 25 -5.08 18.57 4.38
CA PRO A 25 -5.79 17.54 5.12
C PRO A 25 -5.83 16.23 4.33
N PHE A 26 -5.27 15.15 4.88
CA PHE A 26 -5.07 13.89 4.17
C PHE A 26 -6.37 13.23 3.65
N HIS A 27 -7.47 13.37 4.37
CA HIS A 27 -8.75 12.75 3.99
C HIS A 27 -9.70 13.74 3.33
N HIS A 28 -9.18 14.67 2.54
CA HIS A 28 -9.93 15.67 1.82
C HIS A 28 -9.58 15.63 0.32
N TRP A 29 -10.50 16.00 -0.55
CA TRP A 29 -10.26 16.02 -2.00
C TRP A 29 -9.07 16.88 -2.42
N THR A 30 -8.78 17.94 -1.67
CA THR A 30 -7.60 18.80 -1.91
C THR A 30 -6.27 18.05 -1.79
N ALA A 31 -6.21 16.93 -1.07
CA ALA A 31 -5.01 16.09 -1.02
C ALA A 31 -4.80 15.29 -2.32
N GLY A 32 -5.85 15.08 -3.10
CA GLY A 32 -5.79 14.36 -4.38
C GLY A 32 -5.26 15.23 -5.52
N ALA A 33 -5.63 16.50 -5.56
CA ALA A 33 -5.26 17.40 -6.67
C ALA A 33 -3.73 17.55 -6.88
N PRO A 34 -2.90 17.73 -5.84
CA PRO A 34 -1.45 17.84 -6.01
C PRO A 34 -0.76 16.58 -6.50
N LEU A 35 -1.41 15.40 -6.41
CA LEU A 35 -0.83 14.15 -6.90
C LEU A 35 -0.59 14.15 -8.42
N ALA A 36 -1.29 14.99 -9.15
CA ALA A 36 -1.07 15.21 -10.58
C ALA A 36 0.08 16.20 -10.88
N THR A 37 0.74 16.74 -9.87
CA THR A 37 1.79 17.75 -10.02
C THR A 37 3.18 17.15 -10.12
N SER A 38 4.14 17.95 -10.61
CA SER A 38 5.56 17.56 -10.63
C SER A 38 6.16 17.30 -9.23
N ILE A 39 5.57 17.86 -8.18
CA ILE A 39 5.99 17.61 -6.78
C ILE A 39 5.75 16.14 -6.45
N ALA A 40 4.54 15.62 -6.70
CA ALA A 40 4.20 14.24 -6.46
C ALA A 40 5.05 13.28 -7.32
N HIS A 41 5.24 13.59 -8.60
CA HIS A 41 6.06 12.77 -9.50
C HIS A 41 7.52 12.69 -9.03
N LYS A 42 8.12 13.81 -8.65
CA LYS A 42 9.49 13.84 -8.10
C LYS A 42 9.59 13.07 -6.78
N GLY A 43 8.62 13.26 -5.89
CA GLY A 43 8.53 12.55 -4.63
C GLY A 43 8.37 11.05 -4.84
N GLY A 44 7.46 10.64 -5.71
CA GLY A 44 7.24 9.23 -6.07
C GLY A 44 8.49 8.59 -6.65
N LEU A 45 9.19 9.29 -7.56
CA LEU A 45 10.45 8.79 -8.12
C LEU A 45 11.55 8.65 -7.07
N ALA A 46 11.65 9.60 -6.14
CA ALA A 46 12.61 9.51 -5.03
C ALA A 46 12.29 8.31 -4.12
N GLY A 47 11.02 8.11 -3.78
CA GLY A 47 10.56 6.95 -3.01
C GLY A 47 10.85 5.62 -3.73
N ALA A 48 10.57 5.55 -5.02
CA ALA A 48 10.84 4.36 -5.84
C ALA A 48 12.35 4.03 -5.87
N LYS A 49 13.21 5.03 -6.04
CA LYS A 49 14.68 4.85 -6.00
C LYS A 49 15.15 4.34 -4.63
N ALA A 50 14.62 4.90 -3.54
CA ALA A 50 14.96 4.45 -2.19
C ALA A 50 14.53 3.00 -1.96
N LEU A 51 13.32 2.62 -2.38
CA LEU A 51 12.85 1.24 -2.29
C LEU A 51 13.70 0.28 -3.12
N ALA A 52 14.04 0.65 -4.34
CA ALA A 52 14.89 -0.17 -5.21
C ALA A 52 16.30 -0.36 -4.61
N ALA A 53 16.91 0.71 -4.08
CA ALA A 53 18.20 0.63 -3.40
C ALA A 53 18.13 -0.30 -2.17
N SER A 54 17.11 -0.14 -1.33
CA SER A 54 16.91 -1.01 -0.17
C SER A 54 16.73 -2.48 -0.58
N ALA A 55 15.99 -2.75 -1.65
CA ALA A 55 15.84 -4.12 -2.15
C ALA A 55 17.18 -4.72 -2.60
N ILE A 56 18.00 -3.95 -3.31
CA ILE A 56 19.34 -4.38 -3.73
C ILE A 56 20.22 -4.71 -2.53
N GLU A 57 20.23 -3.86 -1.50
CA GLU A 57 20.97 -4.11 -0.27
C GLU A 57 20.51 -5.41 0.41
N PHE A 58 19.20 -5.64 0.52
CA PHE A 58 18.68 -6.89 1.08
C PHE A 58 19.07 -8.13 0.27
N PHE A 59 19.21 -8.03 -1.06
CA PHE A 59 19.68 -9.14 -1.89
C PHE A 59 21.19 -9.37 -1.78
N GLN A 60 21.97 -8.36 -1.44
CA GLN A 60 23.43 -8.43 -1.40
C GLN A 60 23.98 -8.71 0.00
N ASP A 61 23.23 -8.37 1.05
CA ASP A 61 23.69 -8.47 2.45
C ASP A 61 22.83 -9.44 3.28
N ASN A 62 23.36 -10.66 3.41
CA ASN A 62 22.72 -11.67 4.27
C ASN A 62 22.71 -11.29 5.75
N THR A 63 23.64 -10.44 6.20
CA THR A 63 23.69 -9.97 7.58
C THR A 63 22.51 -9.07 7.87
N LEU A 64 22.21 -8.14 6.96
CA LEU A 64 21.04 -7.27 7.05
C LEU A 64 19.72 -8.07 7.14
N VAL A 65 19.62 -9.13 6.33
CA VAL A 65 18.46 -10.05 6.37
C VAL A 65 18.34 -10.75 7.72
N ALA A 66 19.44 -11.24 8.26
CA ALA A 66 19.49 -11.92 9.57
C ALA A 66 19.12 -10.97 10.72
N GLU A 67 19.67 -9.77 10.72
CA GLU A 67 19.38 -8.74 11.72
C GLU A 67 17.92 -8.31 11.67
N THR A 68 17.35 -8.12 10.49
CA THR A 68 15.94 -7.78 10.30
C THR A 68 15.03 -8.87 10.87
N LYS A 69 15.33 -10.15 10.59
CA LYS A 69 14.58 -11.28 11.16
C LYS A 69 14.70 -11.35 12.67
N ALA A 70 15.90 -11.13 13.22
CA ALA A 70 16.14 -11.11 14.66
C ALA A 70 15.38 -9.95 15.34
N SER A 71 15.36 -8.77 14.73
CA SER A 71 14.59 -7.62 15.23
C SER A 71 13.10 -7.92 15.25
N PHE A 72 12.58 -8.45 14.15
CA PHE A 72 11.18 -8.86 14.06
C PHE A 72 10.81 -9.90 15.12
N GLY A 73 11.65 -10.91 15.36
CA GLY A 73 11.43 -11.89 16.41
C GLY A 73 11.40 -11.28 17.80
N ARG A 74 12.25 -10.30 18.10
CA ARG A 74 12.22 -9.56 19.38
C ARG A 74 10.95 -8.71 19.51
N GLU A 75 10.49 -8.07 18.46
CA GLU A 75 9.27 -7.25 18.47
C GLU A 75 8.02 -8.10 18.66
N LEU A 76 7.97 -9.28 18.07
CA LEU A 76 6.87 -10.21 18.28
C LEU A 76 6.80 -10.69 19.74
N ALA A 77 7.94 -10.81 20.43
CA ALA A 77 8.03 -11.17 21.86
C ALA A 77 7.14 -12.38 22.25
N GLY A 78 7.04 -13.38 21.38
CA GLY A 78 6.18 -14.54 21.59
C GLY A 78 4.68 -14.29 21.31
N THR A 79 4.30 -13.14 20.80
CA THR A 79 2.92 -12.87 20.43
C THR A 79 2.49 -13.79 19.28
N VAL A 80 1.38 -14.49 19.50
CA VAL A 80 0.77 -15.35 18.49
C VAL A 80 -0.41 -14.62 17.87
N TYR A 81 -0.37 -14.46 16.55
CA TYR A 81 -1.49 -13.89 15.83
C TYR A 81 -2.73 -14.78 15.96
N ARG A 82 -3.83 -14.16 16.33
CA ARG A 82 -5.16 -14.79 16.30
C ARG A 82 -6.05 -13.94 15.40
N PRO A 83 -6.64 -14.53 14.37
CA PRO A 83 -7.61 -13.82 13.53
C PRO A 83 -8.74 -13.25 14.38
N LEU A 84 -9.16 -12.03 14.07
CA LEU A 84 -10.31 -11.38 14.71
C LEU A 84 -11.64 -11.94 14.19
N LEU A 85 -11.62 -12.49 12.96
CA LEU A 85 -12.79 -13.07 12.33
C LEU A 85 -12.79 -14.58 12.52
N PRO A 86 -13.96 -15.21 12.75
CA PRO A 86 -14.11 -16.64 12.73
C PRO A 86 -13.64 -17.25 11.40
N GLU A 87 -13.19 -18.51 11.41
CA GLU A 87 -12.70 -19.20 10.21
C GLU A 87 -13.77 -19.36 9.11
N ASP A 88 -15.03 -19.42 9.51
CA ASP A 88 -16.19 -19.53 8.62
C ASP A 88 -16.74 -18.18 8.16
N GLN A 89 -16.16 -17.06 8.61
CA GLN A 89 -16.58 -15.73 8.23
C GLN A 89 -16.33 -15.49 6.74
N ARG A 90 -17.40 -15.32 6.01
CA ARG A 90 -17.35 -14.95 4.59
C ARG A 90 -17.36 -13.43 4.39
N ALA A 91 -16.77 -12.97 3.31
CA ALA A 91 -16.85 -11.58 2.91
C ALA A 91 -18.33 -11.18 2.73
N PRO A 92 -18.77 -10.03 3.27
CA PRO A 92 -20.17 -9.60 3.23
C PRO A 92 -20.54 -9.04 1.84
N ALA A 93 -20.17 -9.72 0.77
CA ALA A 93 -20.40 -9.29 -0.61
C ALA A 93 -21.88 -9.11 -0.95
N HIS A 94 -22.77 -9.80 -0.19
CA HIS A 94 -24.21 -9.74 -0.37
C HIS A 94 -24.81 -8.40 0.06
N LEU A 95 -24.14 -7.61 0.91
CA LEU A 95 -24.70 -6.37 1.46
C LEU A 95 -25.01 -5.32 0.38
N ASN A 96 -24.29 -5.34 -0.72
CA ASN A 96 -24.42 -4.33 -1.79
C ASN A 96 -24.98 -4.91 -3.10
N LEU A 97 -25.47 -6.15 -3.11
CA LEU A 97 -25.94 -6.78 -4.35
C LEU A 97 -27.04 -5.97 -5.05
N ALA A 98 -28.09 -5.61 -4.33
CA ALA A 98 -29.21 -4.84 -4.91
C ALA A 98 -28.75 -3.45 -5.42
N LEU A 99 -27.82 -2.82 -4.69
CA LEU A 99 -27.23 -1.55 -5.11
C LEU A 99 -26.39 -1.71 -6.36
N MET A 100 -25.59 -2.75 -6.43
CA MET A 100 -24.77 -3.07 -7.59
C MET A 100 -25.60 -3.46 -8.81
N GLU A 101 -26.66 -4.21 -8.65
CA GLU A 101 -27.60 -4.53 -9.74
C GLU A 101 -28.21 -3.25 -10.35
N LYS A 102 -28.58 -2.30 -9.51
CA LYS A 102 -29.13 -1.02 -9.92
C LYS A 102 -28.12 -0.17 -10.71
N PHE A 103 -26.87 -0.09 -10.26
CA PHE A 103 -25.88 0.85 -10.81
C PHE A 103 -24.91 0.22 -11.79
N ARG A 104 -24.76 -1.12 -11.81
CA ARG A 104 -23.83 -1.82 -12.71
C ARG A 104 -23.97 -1.42 -14.17
N PRO A 105 -25.15 -1.35 -14.79
CA PRO A 105 -25.28 -0.96 -16.19
C PRO A 105 -24.73 0.44 -16.49
N GLN A 106 -24.88 1.35 -15.52
CA GLN A 106 -24.33 2.71 -15.66
C GLN A 106 -22.80 2.71 -15.48
N MET A 107 -22.28 1.91 -14.56
CA MET A 107 -20.85 1.80 -14.30
C MET A 107 -20.12 1.16 -15.49
N GLU A 108 -20.70 0.15 -16.12
CA GLU A 108 -20.10 -0.56 -17.27
C GLU A 108 -19.84 0.36 -18.45
N ALA A 109 -20.64 1.41 -18.64
CA ALA A 109 -20.42 2.41 -19.67
C ALA A 109 -19.14 3.23 -19.44
N HIS A 110 -18.61 3.25 -18.23
CA HIS A 110 -17.44 4.02 -17.82
C HIS A 110 -16.20 3.14 -17.56
N TYR A 111 -16.31 1.83 -17.71
CA TYR A 111 -15.15 0.94 -17.57
C TYR A 111 -14.22 1.10 -18.78
N LEU A 112 -12.93 1.07 -18.50
CA LEU A 112 -11.93 1.01 -19.57
C LEU A 112 -12.09 -0.31 -20.33
N ARG A 113 -12.42 -0.23 -21.61
CA ARG A 113 -12.55 -1.39 -22.49
C ARG A 113 -11.24 -1.54 -23.25
N ASP A 114 -10.47 -2.56 -22.91
CA ASP A 114 -9.38 -3.19 -23.69
C ASP A 114 -8.33 -2.30 -24.40
N GLU A 115 -8.40 -1.00 -24.35
CA GLU A 115 -7.32 -0.15 -24.84
C GLU A 115 -6.29 0.09 -23.75
N PRO A 116 -4.98 -0.13 -24.03
CA PRO A 116 -3.95 0.19 -23.06
C PRO A 116 -3.99 1.69 -22.74
N VAL A 117 -4.20 2.02 -21.47
CA VAL A 117 -4.27 3.41 -20.96
C VAL A 117 -2.93 4.14 -21.12
N PHE A 118 -1.87 3.39 -21.36
CA PHE A 118 -0.55 3.92 -21.58
C PHE A 118 -0.25 3.89 -23.08
N ALA A 119 -0.32 5.06 -23.69
CA ALA A 119 0.25 5.23 -25.01
C ALA A 119 1.71 4.77 -24.96
N THR A 120 2.07 3.83 -25.82
CA THR A 120 3.46 3.48 -26.08
C THR A 120 4.21 4.74 -26.45
N PRO A 121 5.40 5.00 -25.89
CA PRO A 121 6.21 6.17 -26.19
C PRO A 121 6.58 6.26 -27.66
#